data_c61c349e9e46f01c84121a0e2a525f8e
#
_entry.id   c61c349e9e46f01c84121a0e2a525f8e
#
_cell.length_a   1.000
_cell.length_b   1.000
_cell.length_c   1.000
_cell.angle_alpha   90.00
_cell.angle_beta   90.00
_cell.angle_gamma   90.00
#
_symmetry.space_group_name_H-M   'P 1'
#
loop_
_entity.id
_entity.type
_entity.pdbx_description
1 polymer ?
#
loop_
_entity_poly.entity_id
_entity_poly.type
_entity_poly.pdbx_seq_one_letter_code
_entity_poly.pdbx_strand_id
1 'polypeptide(L)'
;MVLEAERAGLAAMVIWGLHRDTAQLREIGLPLHSTGAYSAGPRRVPPAGAPMRSAFLDGVPVVDGDLVVGDDDGVIFVAAEQADAVLAAAAHIVATETAQADRMRAGESLRAQLDFASFLAKQAVDPTMTLRRHLTEHGGAIEV
;
A
#
# COMPACT_ATOMS: atom_id res chain seq x y z
N MET A 1 -19.10 -18.36 1.16
CA MET A 1 -19.06 -16.96 0.70
C MET A 1 -17.82 -16.69 -0.15
N VAL A 2 -16.58 -16.87 0.36
CA VAL A 2 -15.36 -16.61 -0.42
C VAL A 2 -15.22 -17.51 -1.65
N LEU A 3 -15.49 -18.81 -1.52
CA LEU A 3 -15.55 -19.74 -2.67
C LEU A 3 -16.56 -19.30 -3.74
N GLU A 4 -17.67 -18.72 -3.33
CA GLU A 4 -18.68 -18.20 -4.28
C GLU A 4 -18.19 -16.94 -4.99
N ALA A 5 -17.45 -16.08 -4.29
CA ALA A 5 -16.81 -14.90 -4.84
C ALA A 5 -15.72 -15.28 -5.89
N GLU A 6 -14.90 -16.28 -5.55
CA GLU A 6 -13.90 -16.82 -6.47
C GLU A 6 -14.57 -17.38 -7.75
N ARG A 7 -15.62 -18.20 -7.61
CA ARG A 7 -16.37 -18.76 -8.74
C ARG A 7 -17.08 -17.70 -9.58
N ALA A 8 -17.46 -16.58 -8.96
CA ALA A 8 -18.03 -15.44 -9.65
C ALA A 8 -16.98 -14.58 -10.40
N GLY A 9 -15.69 -14.94 -10.28
CA GLY A 9 -14.59 -14.26 -10.98
C GLY A 9 -14.15 -12.95 -10.32
N LEU A 10 -14.43 -12.77 -9.02
CA LEU A 10 -13.91 -11.60 -8.31
C LEU A 10 -12.37 -11.71 -8.16
N ALA A 11 -11.68 -10.60 -8.34
CA ALA A 11 -10.22 -10.53 -8.24
C ALA A 11 -9.72 -10.58 -6.79
N ALA A 12 -10.49 -10.03 -5.84
CA ALA A 12 -10.15 -9.98 -4.42
C ALA A 12 -11.40 -9.69 -3.57
N MET A 13 -11.25 -9.81 -2.26
CA MET A 13 -12.22 -9.33 -1.26
C MET A 13 -11.52 -8.48 -0.21
N VAL A 14 -12.09 -7.31 0.08
CA VAL A 14 -11.66 -6.46 1.19
C VAL A 14 -12.80 -6.37 2.20
N ILE A 15 -12.51 -6.69 3.47
CA ILE A 15 -13.49 -6.74 4.55
C ILE A 15 -13.02 -5.83 5.68
N TRP A 16 -13.74 -4.76 5.94
CA TRP A 16 -13.54 -4.00 7.17
C TRP A 16 -14.16 -4.75 8.35
N GLY A 17 -13.42 -5.71 8.84
CA GLY A 17 -13.87 -6.64 9.87
C GLY A 17 -12.99 -7.89 9.94
N LEU A 18 -13.39 -8.81 10.82
CA LEU A 18 -12.66 -10.04 11.08
C LEU A 18 -13.16 -11.18 10.18
N HIS A 19 -12.25 -12.02 9.73
CA HIS A 19 -12.58 -13.27 9.03
C HIS A 19 -12.44 -14.48 9.95
N ARG A 20 -12.91 -15.65 9.49
CA ARG A 20 -12.66 -16.98 10.09
C ARG A 20 -12.29 -17.97 8.99
N ASP A 21 -11.94 -19.20 9.40
CA ASP A 21 -11.63 -20.31 8.50
C ASP A 21 -10.38 -20.04 7.63
N THR A 22 -9.36 -19.39 8.20
CA THR A 22 -8.15 -18.90 7.49
C THR A 22 -7.46 -19.99 6.66
N ALA A 23 -7.39 -21.24 7.14
CA ALA A 23 -6.78 -22.33 6.37
C ALA A 23 -7.53 -22.59 5.06
N GLN A 24 -8.87 -22.65 5.12
CA GLN A 24 -9.71 -22.84 3.94
C GLN A 24 -9.66 -21.64 2.99
N LEU A 25 -9.55 -20.42 3.52
CA LEU A 25 -9.38 -19.22 2.70
C LEU A 25 -8.09 -19.26 1.88
N ARG A 26 -7.00 -19.74 2.48
CA ARG A 26 -5.72 -19.93 1.78
C ARG A 26 -5.80 -21.00 0.70
N GLU A 27 -6.57 -22.09 0.93
CA GLU A 27 -6.78 -23.14 -0.07
C GLU A 27 -7.61 -22.63 -1.27
N ILE A 28 -8.59 -21.75 -1.04
CA ILE A 28 -9.38 -21.14 -2.11
C ILE A 28 -8.49 -20.21 -2.97
N GLY A 29 -7.56 -19.51 -2.36
CA GLY A 29 -6.57 -18.69 -3.06
C GLY A 29 -7.09 -17.34 -3.57
N LEU A 30 -8.34 -16.97 -3.28
CA LEU A 30 -8.82 -15.61 -3.57
C LEU A 30 -8.16 -14.63 -2.58
N PRO A 31 -7.45 -13.59 -3.04
CA PRO A 31 -6.91 -12.57 -2.16
C PRO A 31 -7.99 -12.00 -1.25
N LEU A 32 -7.73 -12.01 0.06
CA LEU A 32 -8.67 -11.51 1.06
C LEU A 32 -7.93 -10.65 2.08
N HIS A 33 -8.28 -9.38 2.14
CA HIS A 33 -7.79 -8.42 3.12
C HIS A 33 -8.85 -8.18 4.20
N SER A 34 -8.43 -8.21 5.46
CA SER A 34 -9.32 -8.01 6.61
C SER A 34 -8.55 -7.49 7.80
N THR A 35 -9.25 -7.03 8.83
CA THR A 35 -8.62 -6.53 10.06
C THR A 35 -8.10 -7.63 11.00
N GLY A 36 -8.19 -8.89 10.59
CA GLY A 36 -7.67 -10.04 11.34
C GLY A 36 -8.58 -11.25 11.33
N ALA A 37 -8.19 -12.29 12.08
CA ALA A 37 -8.93 -13.55 12.20
C ALA A 37 -9.62 -13.66 13.56
N TYR A 38 -10.87 -14.19 13.56
CA TYR A 38 -11.63 -14.46 14.76
C TYR A 38 -12.61 -15.62 14.56
N SER A 39 -12.66 -16.56 15.47
CA SER A 39 -13.44 -17.80 15.32
C SER A 39 -14.96 -17.64 15.40
N ALA A 40 -15.48 -16.55 15.99
CA ALA A 40 -16.92 -16.35 16.06
C ALA A 40 -17.48 -15.90 14.70
N GLY A 41 -18.55 -16.53 14.27
CA GLY A 41 -19.29 -16.13 13.08
C GLY A 41 -20.07 -14.81 13.28
N PRO A 42 -20.67 -14.28 12.20
CA PRO A 42 -21.48 -13.06 12.29
C PRO A 42 -22.66 -13.26 13.24
N ARG A 43 -22.75 -12.41 14.24
CA ARG A 43 -23.83 -12.45 15.25
C ARG A 43 -24.96 -11.48 14.94
N ARG A 44 -24.78 -10.60 13.95
CA ARG A 44 -25.76 -9.61 13.52
C ARG A 44 -25.91 -9.70 12.01
N VAL A 45 -27.12 -9.63 11.53
CA VAL A 45 -27.42 -9.40 10.14
C VAL A 45 -27.46 -7.88 9.97
N PRO A 46 -26.65 -7.28 9.09
CA PRO A 46 -26.76 -5.87 8.82
C PRO A 46 -28.18 -5.55 8.30
N PRO A 47 -28.72 -4.37 8.58
CA PRO A 47 -29.99 -3.94 8.02
C PRO A 47 -29.92 -4.05 6.49
N ALA A 48 -31.01 -4.46 5.86
CA ALA A 48 -31.13 -4.50 4.42
C ALA A 48 -30.85 -3.10 3.87
N GLY A 49 -29.76 -2.93 3.18
CA GLY A 49 -29.32 -1.67 2.58
C GLY A 49 -29.37 -1.73 1.07
N ALA A 50 -29.21 -0.58 0.43
CA ALA A 50 -29.03 -0.52 -1.02
C ALA A 50 -27.79 -1.36 -1.43
N PRO A 51 -27.86 -2.07 -2.55
CA PRO A 51 -26.76 -2.91 -2.98
C PRO A 51 -25.49 -2.08 -3.22
N MET A 52 -24.43 -2.56 -2.70
CA MET A 52 -23.00 -2.36 -2.81
C MET A 52 -22.51 -1.41 -3.94
N ARG A 53 -22.88 -0.14 -3.86
CA ARG A 53 -22.32 0.91 -4.72
C ARG A 53 -21.19 1.69 -4.03
N SER A 54 -21.07 1.53 -2.73
CA SER A 54 -20.00 2.14 -1.94
C SER A 54 -19.76 1.32 -0.69
N ALA A 55 -18.52 1.33 -0.23
CA ALA A 55 -18.10 0.79 1.06
C ALA A 55 -17.46 1.90 1.90
N PHE A 56 -17.39 1.67 3.21
CA PHE A 56 -16.71 2.56 4.13
C PHE A 56 -15.71 1.72 4.93
N LEU A 57 -14.42 1.94 4.70
CA LEU A 57 -13.34 1.15 5.26
C LEU A 57 -12.41 2.09 6.04
N ASP A 58 -12.41 1.99 7.37
CA ASP A 58 -11.66 2.85 8.28
C ASP A 58 -11.81 4.37 8.00
N GLY A 59 -13.01 4.81 7.75
CA GLY A 59 -13.26 6.22 7.43
C GLY A 59 -13.02 6.61 5.97
N VAL A 60 -12.51 5.69 5.13
CA VAL A 60 -12.30 5.92 3.71
C VAL A 60 -13.52 5.46 2.92
N PRO A 61 -14.21 6.35 2.19
CA PRO A 61 -15.25 5.96 1.25
C PRO A 61 -14.60 5.32 0.01
N VAL A 62 -15.13 4.18 -0.40
CA VAL A 62 -14.73 3.47 -1.63
C VAL A 62 -15.97 3.33 -2.50
N VAL A 63 -15.87 3.71 -3.75
CA VAL A 63 -16.98 3.71 -4.71
C VAL A 63 -16.66 2.92 -5.96
N ASP A 64 -17.67 2.68 -6.79
CA ASP A 64 -17.48 2.03 -8.08
C ASP A 64 -16.49 2.80 -8.95
N GLY A 65 -15.50 2.09 -9.49
CA GLY A 65 -14.46 2.64 -10.35
C GLY A 65 -13.15 2.97 -9.62
N ASP A 66 -13.13 3.02 -8.29
CA ASP A 66 -11.89 3.20 -7.55
C ASP A 66 -10.93 2.04 -7.80
N LEU A 67 -9.65 2.37 -7.94
CA LEU A 67 -8.58 1.39 -8.03
C LEU A 67 -8.24 0.86 -6.64
N VAL A 68 -8.16 -0.47 -6.51
CA VAL A 68 -7.74 -1.14 -5.29
C VAL A 68 -6.42 -1.83 -5.54
N VAL A 69 -5.40 -1.51 -4.77
CA VAL A 69 -4.09 -2.16 -4.80
C VAL A 69 -3.86 -2.81 -3.45
N GLY A 70 -3.54 -4.11 -3.46
CA GLY A 70 -3.32 -4.87 -2.24
C GLY A 70 -2.20 -5.88 -2.38
N ASP A 71 -1.44 -6.05 -1.30
CA ASP A 71 -0.36 -7.02 -1.14
C ASP A 71 -0.31 -7.56 0.29
N ASP A 72 0.81 -8.18 0.68
CA ASP A 72 1.00 -8.74 2.02
C ASP A 72 1.04 -7.65 3.13
N ASP A 73 1.36 -6.41 2.79
CA ASP A 73 1.43 -5.30 3.75
C ASP A 73 0.07 -4.61 3.96
N GLY A 74 -0.87 -4.78 3.02
CA GLY A 74 -2.21 -4.24 3.19
C GLY A 74 -2.93 -3.88 1.90
N VAL A 75 -3.79 -2.87 1.99
CA VAL A 75 -4.64 -2.43 0.88
C VAL A 75 -4.69 -0.90 0.85
N ILE A 76 -4.58 -0.34 -0.32
CA ILE A 76 -4.83 1.08 -0.58
C ILE A 76 -5.95 1.27 -1.61
N PHE A 77 -6.67 2.37 -1.48
CA PHE A 77 -7.73 2.76 -2.40
C PHE A 77 -7.34 4.08 -3.07
N VAL A 78 -7.45 4.12 -4.38
CA VAL A 78 -7.13 5.30 -5.18
C VAL A 78 -8.34 5.67 -6.00
N ALA A 79 -8.81 6.90 -5.87
CA ALA A 79 -9.92 7.41 -6.65
C ALA A 79 -9.63 7.29 -8.16
N ALA A 80 -10.63 6.89 -8.94
CA ALA A 80 -10.46 6.59 -10.36
C ALA A 80 -9.78 7.73 -11.13
N GLU A 81 -10.13 8.96 -10.83
CA GLU A 81 -9.57 10.16 -11.47
C GLU A 81 -8.09 10.42 -11.13
N GLN A 82 -7.57 9.80 -10.07
CA GLN A 82 -6.17 9.94 -9.64
C GLN A 82 -5.31 8.72 -10.01
N ALA A 83 -5.92 7.63 -10.50
CA ALA A 83 -5.26 6.35 -10.69
C ALA A 83 -4.02 6.45 -11.58
N ASP A 84 -4.10 7.08 -12.75
CA ASP A 84 -2.98 7.19 -13.67
C ASP A 84 -1.80 7.99 -13.07
N ALA A 85 -2.10 9.09 -12.37
CA ALA A 85 -1.06 9.92 -11.74
C ALA A 85 -0.37 9.17 -10.59
N VAL A 86 -1.14 8.47 -9.75
CA VAL A 86 -0.61 7.69 -8.63
C VAL A 86 0.22 6.51 -9.14
N LEU A 87 -0.26 5.78 -10.15
CA LEU A 87 0.49 4.65 -10.73
C LEU A 87 1.79 5.12 -11.39
N ALA A 88 1.78 6.24 -12.09
CA ALA A 88 3.00 6.81 -12.68
C ALA A 88 4.02 7.21 -11.61
N ALA A 89 3.57 7.85 -10.52
CA ALA A 89 4.43 8.21 -9.40
C ALA A 89 5.01 6.97 -8.71
N ALA A 90 4.18 5.97 -8.42
CA ALA A 90 4.61 4.71 -7.83
C ALA A 90 5.64 3.98 -8.71
N ALA A 91 5.41 3.90 -10.02
CA ALA A 91 6.37 3.29 -10.95
C ALA A 91 7.73 4.00 -10.94
N HIS A 92 7.74 5.32 -10.84
CA HIS A 92 9.00 6.09 -10.72
C HIS A 92 9.73 5.79 -9.41
N ILE A 93 9.01 5.75 -8.28
CA ILE A 93 9.56 5.41 -6.96
C ILE A 93 10.18 4.01 -7.00
N VAL A 94 9.42 3.01 -7.44
CA VAL A 94 9.88 1.62 -7.53
C VAL A 94 11.14 1.49 -8.41
N ALA A 95 11.19 2.18 -9.56
CA ALA A 95 12.37 2.15 -10.42
C ALA A 95 13.59 2.74 -9.72
N THR A 96 13.44 3.84 -8.99
CA THR A 96 14.52 4.50 -8.26
C THR A 96 15.01 3.63 -7.10
N GLU A 97 14.11 3.08 -6.30
CA GLU A 97 14.45 2.20 -5.17
C GLU A 97 15.12 0.90 -5.64
N THR A 98 14.63 0.31 -6.74
CA THR A 98 15.26 -0.86 -7.36
C THR A 98 16.69 -0.56 -7.77
N ALA A 99 16.93 0.57 -8.45
CA ALA A 99 18.27 0.97 -8.85
C ALA A 99 19.19 1.25 -7.65
N GLN A 100 18.66 1.83 -6.56
CA GLN A 100 19.42 2.01 -5.32
C GLN A 100 19.77 0.67 -4.67
N ALA A 101 18.81 -0.27 -4.61
CA ALA A 101 19.04 -1.60 -4.06
C ALA A 101 20.09 -2.38 -4.86
N ASP A 102 20.07 -2.29 -6.19
CA ASP A 102 21.05 -2.94 -7.05
C ASP A 102 22.47 -2.38 -6.84
N ARG A 103 22.61 -1.06 -6.68
CA ARG A 103 23.89 -0.45 -6.30
C ARG A 103 24.36 -0.92 -4.92
N MET A 104 23.44 -1.06 -3.94
CA MET A 104 23.80 -1.60 -2.62
C MET A 104 24.27 -3.06 -2.72
N ARG A 105 23.63 -3.89 -3.53
CA ARG A 105 24.07 -5.28 -3.79
C ARG A 105 25.45 -5.32 -4.46
N ALA A 106 25.78 -4.31 -5.26
CA ALA A 106 27.08 -4.15 -5.88
C ALA A 106 28.15 -3.55 -4.93
N GLY A 107 27.80 -3.24 -3.67
CA GLY A 107 28.73 -2.77 -2.63
C GLY A 107 28.74 -1.27 -2.39
N GLU A 108 27.93 -0.49 -3.09
CA GLU A 108 27.79 0.95 -2.84
C GLU A 108 26.78 1.20 -1.72
N SER A 109 27.21 1.78 -0.60
CA SER A 109 26.31 2.04 0.51
C SER A 109 25.25 3.10 0.19
N LEU A 110 24.06 2.98 0.77
CA LEU A 110 23.02 4.00 0.62
C LEU A 110 23.51 5.39 1.07
N ARG A 111 24.35 5.47 2.10
CA ARG A 111 24.96 6.74 2.55
C ARG A 111 25.82 7.38 1.46
N ALA A 112 26.56 6.58 0.69
CA ALA A 112 27.34 7.09 -0.45
C ALA A 112 26.42 7.58 -1.57
N GLN A 113 25.39 6.83 -1.88
CA GLN A 113 24.42 7.19 -2.92
C GLN A 113 23.66 8.50 -2.63
N LEU A 114 23.43 8.80 -1.35
CA LEU A 114 22.72 9.98 -0.89
C LEU A 114 23.63 11.16 -0.54
N ASP A 115 24.94 11.04 -0.77
CA ASP A 115 25.96 12.01 -0.33
C ASP A 115 25.76 12.48 1.12
N PHE A 116 25.58 11.48 2.00
CA PHE A 116 25.26 11.73 3.40
C PHE A 116 26.36 12.50 4.15
N ALA A 117 27.61 12.40 3.70
CA ALA A 117 28.72 13.18 4.27
C ALA A 117 28.53 14.70 4.00
N SER A 118 28.11 15.07 2.81
CA SER A 118 27.77 16.45 2.46
C SER A 118 26.57 16.97 3.27
N PHE A 119 25.55 16.11 3.48
CA PHE A 119 24.44 16.44 4.37
C PHE A 119 24.93 16.82 5.78
N LEU A 120 25.78 15.98 6.40
CA LEU A 120 26.30 16.24 7.75
C LEU A 120 27.14 17.52 7.79
N ALA A 121 27.96 17.78 6.77
CA ALA A 121 28.74 19.02 6.68
C ALA A 121 27.85 20.25 6.59
N LYS A 122 26.79 20.21 5.77
CA LYS A 122 25.80 21.30 5.67
C LYS A 122 25.06 21.50 7.00
N GLN A 123 24.63 20.41 7.66
CA GLN A 123 23.92 20.47 8.93
C GLN A 123 24.78 21.03 10.07
N ALA A 124 26.09 20.78 10.06
CA ALA A 124 27.01 21.36 11.03
C ALA A 124 27.11 22.89 10.94
N VAL A 125 26.87 23.44 9.76
CA VAL A 125 26.87 24.89 9.52
C VAL A 125 25.47 25.50 9.69
N ASP A 126 24.45 24.79 9.22
CA ASP A 126 23.04 25.18 9.32
C ASP A 126 22.24 24.06 10.03
N PRO A 127 22.01 24.17 11.34
CA PRO A 127 21.24 23.17 12.09
C PRO A 127 19.79 23.00 11.61
N THR A 128 19.26 23.91 10.78
CA THR A 128 17.92 23.79 10.19
C THR A 128 17.90 22.93 8.92
N MET A 129 19.07 22.53 8.41
CA MET A 129 19.18 21.63 7.27
C MET A 129 18.60 20.25 7.62
N THR A 130 17.59 19.84 6.89
CA THR A 130 16.97 18.53 7.01
C THR A 130 17.48 17.59 5.92
N LEU A 131 17.48 16.27 6.21
CA LEU A 131 17.82 15.27 5.20
C LEU A 131 16.88 15.37 3.97
N ARG A 132 15.60 15.58 4.20
CA ARG A 132 14.61 15.81 3.14
C ARG A 132 15.03 16.91 2.17
N ARG A 133 15.42 18.09 2.70
CA ARG A 133 15.88 19.22 1.88
C ARG A 133 17.16 18.87 1.10
N HIS A 134 18.11 18.20 1.74
CA HIS A 134 19.34 17.74 1.08
C HIS A 134 19.03 16.81 -0.10
N LEU A 135 18.12 15.84 0.08
CA LEU A 135 17.73 14.89 -0.96
C LEU A 135 16.97 15.54 -2.11
N THR A 136 16.11 16.51 -1.82
CA THR A 136 15.44 17.30 -2.87
C THR A 136 16.44 18.03 -3.74
N GLU A 137 17.52 18.57 -3.15
CA GLU A 137 18.60 19.26 -3.88
C GLU A 137 19.43 18.29 -4.74
N HIS A 138 19.53 17.00 -4.37
CA HIS A 138 20.37 16.00 -5.02
C HIS A 138 19.60 15.00 -5.90
N GLY A 139 18.28 15.15 -6.04
CA GLY A 139 17.47 14.23 -6.85
C GLY A 139 17.35 12.81 -6.27
N GLY A 140 17.63 12.65 -4.99
CA GLY A 140 17.43 11.38 -4.29
C GLY A 140 15.95 11.09 -4.09
N ALA A 141 15.48 9.91 -4.50
CA ALA A 141 14.16 9.45 -4.14
C ALA A 141 14.20 8.96 -2.69
N ILE A 142 13.57 9.70 -1.82
CA ILE A 142 12.99 9.18 -0.59
C ILE A 142 11.52 9.59 -0.65
N GLU A 143 10.67 8.68 -0.26
CA GLU A 143 9.26 8.98 -0.01
C GLU A 143 9.15 10.21 0.90
N VAL A 144 8.54 11.26 0.40
CA VAL A 144 8.49 12.54 1.11
C VAL A 144 7.05 13.00 1.19
#